data_05e2ddb050c5ccf96ac41d862da2619e
#
_entry.id   05e2ddb050c5ccf96ac41d862da2619e
#
_cell.length_a   1.000
_cell.length_b   1.000
_cell.length_c   1.000
_cell.angle_alpha   90.00
_cell.angle_beta   90.00
_cell.angle_gamma   90.00
#
_symmetry.space_group_name_H-M   'P 1'
#
loop_
_entity.id
_entity.type
_entity.pdbx_description
1 polymer ?
#
loop_
_entity_poly.entity_id
_entity_poly.type
_entity_poly.pdbx_seq_one_letter_code
_entity_poly.pdbx_strand_id
1 'polypeptide(L)'
;MKALRNYLDKIKPNFEEGGKFHAFQSVFDGFETFLFVPSKTAKTGTHIHDAIDSKRIMSIVVISLVPALLFGMYNVGYQHFTHTGATGSFIEMFIYGFLAVLPKIIVSYVVGLGIEFVVAQWKKEEIQEGFLVSGILIPMIVPVDCPLWILAVATAFSVIFAKEVFGGTGMNVFNVALITRAFLFFAYPTKMSGDAVWVSGDTIFGMGQAVDGLTVATPLGQAATSGTVPAFNMDMITGLIPGSIGETSVIAILIGAVILLWTGVASWKTMLSVFVGGAFMAWVFNAIGMENNTMAQMPWYEHLVLGGFCFGAVFMATDPVTSARTERGKYIFGFLIGVMAIVIRVLNPGYPEGMMLAILLMNIFAPLIDYCVVQ
;
A
#
# COMPACT_ATOMS: atom_id res chain seq x y z
N MET A 1 17.33 -26.77 5.58
CA MET A 1 18.03 -25.63 6.21
C MET A 1 19.55 -25.80 6.18
N LYS A 2 20.17 -26.87 6.76
CA LYS A 2 21.63 -27.05 6.75
C LYS A 2 22.26 -27.10 5.33
N ALA A 3 21.64 -27.82 4.38
CA ALA A 3 22.14 -27.90 3.01
C ALA A 3 22.16 -26.54 2.29
N LEU A 4 21.12 -25.72 2.47
CA LEU A 4 21.03 -24.38 1.89
C LEU A 4 22.09 -23.44 2.52
N ARG A 5 22.30 -23.52 3.84
CA ARG A 5 23.37 -22.75 4.51
C ARG A 5 24.75 -23.10 3.97
N ASN A 6 25.08 -24.41 3.88
CA ASN A 6 26.35 -24.87 3.34
C ASN A 6 26.56 -24.42 1.88
N TYR A 7 25.50 -24.35 1.10
CA TYR A 7 25.59 -23.85 -0.28
C TYR A 7 25.90 -22.35 -0.31
N LEU A 8 25.21 -21.54 0.50
CA LEU A 8 25.48 -20.10 0.61
C LEU A 8 26.91 -19.83 1.09
N ASP A 9 27.36 -20.53 2.13
CA ASP A 9 28.74 -20.40 2.65
C ASP A 9 29.80 -20.74 1.59
N LYS A 10 29.47 -21.67 0.67
CA LYS A 10 30.38 -22.05 -0.44
C LYS A 10 30.48 -20.97 -1.52
N ILE A 11 29.41 -20.26 -1.82
CA ILE A 11 29.40 -19.22 -2.86
C ILE A 11 29.77 -17.82 -2.33
N LYS A 12 29.63 -17.57 -1.03
CA LYS A 12 29.91 -16.30 -0.36
C LYS A 12 31.25 -15.67 -0.71
N PRO A 13 32.38 -16.39 -0.77
CA PRO A 13 33.68 -15.81 -1.11
C PRO A 13 33.77 -15.18 -2.51
N ASN A 14 32.85 -15.54 -3.42
CA ASN A 14 32.79 -14.91 -4.75
C ASN A 14 32.20 -13.49 -4.71
N PHE A 15 31.44 -13.15 -3.66
CA PHE A 15 30.79 -11.85 -3.47
C PHE A 15 31.55 -10.95 -2.49
N GLU A 16 32.48 -11.48 -1.69
CA GLU A 16 33.31 -10.70 -0.76
C GLU A 16 34.39 -9.89 -1.52
N GLU A 17 35.10 -9.02 -0.77
CA GLU A 17 36.16 -8.17 -1.33
C GLU A 17 37.22 -9.02 -2.04
N GLY A 18 37.44 -8.74 -3.33
CA GLY A 18 38.33 -9.50 -4.21
C GLY A 18 37.67 -10.64 -4.98
N GLY A 19 36.39 -10.94 -4.74
CA GLY A 19 35.62 -11.93 -5.50
C GLY A 19 35.14 -11.41 -6.86
N LYS A 20 34.85 -12.35 -7.80
CA LYS A 20 34.42 -12.02 -9.17
C LYS A 20 33.10 -11.21 -9.22
N PHE A 21 32.25 -11.34 -8.21
CA PHE A 21 30.92 -10.72 -8.13
C PHE A 21 30.80 -9.70 -6.98
N HIS A 22 31.92 -9.08 -6.60
CA HIS A 22 31.94 -8.06 -5.52
C HIS A 22 30.91 -6.93 -5.72
N ALA A 23 30.63 -6.51 -6.97
CA ALA A 23 29.59 -5.51 -7.28
C ALA A 23 28.16 -5.90 -6.82
N PHE A 24 27.94 -7.20 -6.58
CA PHE A 24 26.65 -7.74 -6.09
C PHE A 24 26.71 -8.18 -4.63
N GLN A 25 27.72 -7.75 -3.86
CA GLN A 25 27.88 -8.10 -2.46
C GLN A 25 26.63 -7.74 -1.64
N SER A 26 26.13 -6.50 -1.76
CA SER A 26 24.95 -6.04 -1.05
C SER A 26 23.70 -6.88 -1.35
N VAL A 27 23.55 -7.33 -2.61
CA VAL A 27 22.45 -8.20 -3.03
C VAL A 27 22.55 -9.58 -2.34
N PHE A 28 23.76 -10.16 -2.35
CA PHE A 28 24.01 -11.46 -1.71
C PHE A 28 23.76 -11.39 -0.19
N ASP A 29 24.30 -10.38 0.48
CA ASP A 29 24.14 -10.16 1.91
C ASP A 29 22.67 -9.92 2.29
N GLY A 30 21.91 -9.18 1.46
CA GLY A 30 20.48 -9.01 1.60
C GLY A 30 19.72 -10.34 1.61
N PHE A 31 19.96 -11.20 0.60
CA PHE A 31 19.33 -12.53 0.53
C PHE A 31 19.79 -13.47 1.65
N GLU A 32 21.08 -13.46 2.00
CA GLU A 32 21.61 -14.29 3.09
C GLU A 32 20.92 -13.94 4.42
N THR A 33 20.88 -12.66 4.74
CA THR A 33 20.29 -12.18 6.01
C THR A 33 18.76 -12.26 6.04
N PHE A 34 18.09 -12.26 4.88
CA PHE A 34 16.67 -12.56 4.79
C PHE A 34 16.36 -14.02 5.12
N LEU A 35 17.15 -14.95 4.57
CA LEU A 35 16.97 -16.40 4.79
C LEU A 35 17.45 -16.84 6.18
N PHE A 36 18.53 -16.26 6.67
CA PHE A 36 19.18 -16.63 7.93
C PHE A 36 19.47 -15.39 8.76
N VAL A 37 18.83 -15.30 9.93
CA VAL A 37 19.10 -14.21 10.88
C VAL A 37 20.57 -14.23 11.29
N PRO A 38 21.30 -13.11 11.18
CA PRO A 38 22.70 -13.04 11.64
C PRO A 38 22.76 -13.27 13.14
N SER A 39 23.54 -14.27 13.58
CA SER A 39 23.79 -14.52 15.01
C SER A 39 25.08 -13.84 15.47
N LYS A 40 25.21 -12.56 15.12
CA LYS A 40 26.40 -11.76 15.51
C LYS A 40 26.05 -10.88 16.72
N THR A 41 26.78 -11.03 17.79
CA THR A 41 26.73 -10.14 18.96
C THR A 41 28.04 -9.36 19.08
N ALA A 42 28.08 -8.35 19.93
CA ALA A 42 29.30 -7.62 20.23
C ALA A 42 30.41 -8.56 20.74
N LYS A 43 31.65 -8.40 20.26
CA LYS A 43 32.78 -9.22 20.70
C LYS A 43 33.24 -8.93 22.12
N THR A 44 32.96 -7.72 22.62
CA THR A 44 33.33 -7.22 23.94
C THR A 44 32.19 -6.44 24.57
N GLY A 45 32.03 -6.50 25.87
CA GLY A 45 30.95 -5.84 26.62
C GLY A 45 29.69 -6.69 26.73
N THR A 46 28.53 -6.05 26.84
CA THR A 46 27.25 -6.75 26.97
C THR A 46 26.80 -7.31 25.61
N HIS A 47 26.54 -8.60 25.59
CA HIS A 47 26.02 -9.28 24.38
C HIS A 47 24.51 -9.11 24.32
N ILE A 48 24.05 -8.13 23.54
CA ILE A 48 22.62 -7.85 23.32
C ILE A 48 22.25 -8.36 21.92
N HIS A 49 21.10 -9.02 21.86
CA HIS A 49 20.49 -9.47 20.60
C HIS A 49 19.03 -9.03 20.59
N ASP A 50 18.54 -8.58 19.43
CA ASP A 50 17.14 -8.20 19.27
C ASP A 50 16.21 -9.40 19.41
N ALA A 51 15.06 -9.21 20.04
CA ALA A 51 14.04 -10.24 20.17
C ALA A 51 13.41 -10.57 18.81
N ILE A 52 13.26 -9.56 17.95
CA ILE A 52 12.73 -9.70 16.59
C ILE A 52 13.50 -8.76 15.65
N ASP A 53 13.95 -9.28 14.53
CA ASP A 53 14.65 -8.54 13.48
C ASP A 53 13.68 -7.72 12.64
N SER A 54 14.11 -6.54 12.14
CA SER A 54 13.31 -5.67 11.27
C SER A 54 12.79 -6.39 10.02
N LYS A 55 13.58 -7.29 9.43
CA LYS A 55 13.17 -8.12 8.28
C LYS A 55 11.98 -9.02 8.61
N ARG A 56 11.90 -9.54 9.82
CA ARG A 56 10.76 -10.37 10.30
C ARG A 56 9.52 -9.51 10.50
N ILE A 57 9.67 -8.29 11.01
CA ILE A 57 8.57 -7.31 11.11
C ILE A 57 8.02 -7.02 9.72
N MET A 58 8.89 -6.69 8.75
CA MET A 58 8.47 -6.44 7.36
C MET A 58 7.79 -7.66 6.73
N SER A 59 8.31 -8.88 6.97
CA SER A 59 7.68 -10.11 6.49
C SER A 59 6.27 -10.32 7.06
N ILE A 60 6.04 -10.01 8.33
CA ILE A 60 4.71 -10.08 8.95
C ILE A 60 3.75 -9.10 8.26
N VAL A 61 4.20 -7.88 7.96
CA VAL A 61 3.37 -6.91 7.22
C VAL A 61 3.03 -7.43 5.82
N VAL A 62 4.00 -8.00 5.09
CA VAL A 62 3.76 -8.62 3.78
C VAL A 62 2.73 -9.76 3.90
N ILE A 63 2.86 -10.65 4.89
CA ILE A 63 1.90 -11.73 5.13
C ILE A 63 0.50 -11.18 5.42
N SER A 64 0.40 -10.08 6.16
CA SER A 64 -0.88 -9.43 6.46
C SER A 64 -1.57 -8.80 5.24
N LEU A 65 -0.79 -8.45 4.20
CA LEU A 65 -1.30 -7.93 2.93
C LEU A 65 -1.80 -9.04 1.99
N VAL A 66 -1.31 -10.28 2.16
CA VAL A 66 -1.64 -11.41 1.26
C VAL A 66 -3.15 -11.63 1.10
N PRO A 67 -4.00 -11.64 2.14
CA PRO A 67 -5.44 -11.83 1.97
C PRO A 67 -6.07 -10.77 1.06
N ALA A 68 -5.71 -9.49 1.24
CA ALA A 68 -6.20 -8.39 0.41
C ALA A 68 -5.68 -8.48 -1.04
N LEU A 69 -4.43 -8.90 -1.24
CA LEU A 69 -3.84 -9.11 -2.55
C LEU A 69 -4.52 -10.25 -3.31
N LEU A 70 -4.71 -11.42 -2.68
CA LEU A 70 -5.34 -12.58 -3.31
C LEU A 70 -6.80 -12.27 -3.69
N PHE A 71 -7.52 -11.60 -2.79
CA PHE A 71 -8.87 -11.17 -3.10
C PHE A 71 -8.89 -10.15 -4.24
N GLY A 72 -7.95 -9.18 -4.23
CA GLY A 72 -7.82 -8.18 -5.29
C GLY A 72 -7.55 -8.80 -6.66
N MET A 73 -6.69 -9.83 -6.73
CA MET A 73 -6.47 -10.60 -7.96
C MET A 73 -7.76 -11.27 -8.44
N TYR A 74 -8.51 -11.90 -7.54
CA TYR A 74 -9.81 -12.46 -7.89
C TYR A 74 -10.79 -11.39 -8.38
N ASN A 75 -10.90 -10.26 -7.67
CA ASN A 75 -11.82 -9.19 -8.02
C ASN A 75 -11.49 -8.56 -9.39
N VAL A 76 -10.22 -8.39 -9.74
CA VAL A 76 -9.82 -7.90 -11.08
C VAL A 76 -10.37 -8.80 -12.18
N GLY A 77 -10.23 -10.11 -12.04
CA GLY A 77 -10.81 -11.06 -12.99
C GLY A 77 -12.35 -11.03 -12.96
N TYR A 78 -12.95 -11.06 -11.78
CA TYR A 78 -14.40 -11.02 -11.63
C TYR A 78 -15.03 -9.79 -12.32
N GLN A 79 -14.45 -8.59 -12.11
CA GLN A 79 -14.90 -7.36 -12.74
C GLN A 79 -14.75 -7.42 -14.28
N HIS A 80 -13.61 -7.93 -14.76
CA HIS A 80 -13.42 -8.13 -16.22
C HIS A 80 -14.51 -9.03 -16.81
N PHE A 81 -14.69 -10.24 -16.27
CA PHE A 81 -15.66 -11.20 -16.81
C PHE A 81 -17.10 -10.67 -16.71
N THR A 82 -17.45 -10.00 -15.62
CA THR A 82 -18.80 -9.45 -15.43
C THR A 82 -19.11 -8.32 -16.41
N HIS A 83 -18.18 -7.40 -16.65
CA HIS A 83 -18.43 -6.23 -17.49
C HIS A 83 -18.19 -6.47 -18.98
N THR A 84 -17.40 -7.46 -19.34
CA THR A 84 -17.23 -7.87 -20.75
C THR A 84 -18.27 -8.89 -21.22
N GLY A 85 -19.10 -9.44 -20.31
CA GLY A 85 -20.08 -10.47 -20.63
C GLY A 85 -19.48 -11.85 -20.88
N ALA A 86 -18.18 -12.03 -20.59
CA ALA A 86 -17.52 -13.32 -20.67
C ALA A 86 -18.01 -14.24 -19.53
N THR A 87 -18.11 -15.53 -19.79
CA THR A 87 -18.39 -16.54 -18.76
C THR A 87 -17.10 -17.25 -18.39
N GLY A 88 -16.80 -17.36 -17.11
CA GLY A 88 -15.59 -18.02 -16.62
C GLY A 88 -15.81 -18.68 -15.26
N SER A 89 -15.01 -19.69 -14.97
CA SER A 89 -14.95 -20.32 -13.65
C SER A 89 -14.22 -19.42 -12.64
N PHE A 90 -14.38 -19.70 -11.35
CA PHE A 90 -13.63 -19.02 -10.28
C PHE A 90 -12.11 -19.04 -10.54
N ILE A 91 -11.58 -20.19 -11.00
CA ILE A 91 -10.14 -20.34 -11.26
C ILE A 91 -9.69 -19.48 -12.44
N GLU A 92 -10.48 -19.40 -13.51
CA GLU A 92 -10.16 -18.54 -14.67
C GLU A 92 -10.15 -17.07 -14.31
N MET A 93 -11.13 -16.61 -13.53
CA MET A 93 -11.16 -15.23 -13.01
C MET A 93 -9.93 -14.94 -12.13
N PHE A 94 -9.55 -15.87 -11.25
CA PHE A 94 -8.38 -15.71 -10.41
C PHE A 94 -7.08 -15.67 -11.22
N ILE A 95 -6.90 -16.57 -12.19
CA ILE A 95 -5.69 -16.61 -13.04
C ILE A 95 -5.60 -15.36 -13.89
N TYR A 96 -6.70 -14.88 -14.47
CA TYR A 96 -6.73 -13.63 -15.22
C TYR A 96 -6.22 -12.47 -14.36
N GLY A 97 -6.78 -12.26 -13.17
CA GLY A 97 -6.37 -11.18 -12.28
C GLY A 97 -4.95 -11.36 -11.75
N PHE A 98 -4.50 -12.59 -11.47
CA PHE A 98 -3.12 -12.88 -11.12
C PHE A 98 -2.16 -12.43 -12.21
N LEU A 99 -2.43 -12.77 -13.47
CA LEU A 99 -1.60 -12.40 -14.62
C LEU A 99 -1.66 -10.88 -14.92
N ALA A 100 -2.78 -10.20 -14.61
CA ALA A 100 -2.90 -8.75 -14.73
C ALA A 100 -2.07 -8.00 -13.68
N VAL A 101 -1.98 -8.53 -12.45
CA VAL A 101 -1.33 -7.89 -11.31
C VAL A 101 0.17 -8.24 -11.21
N LEU A 102 0.54 -9.48 -11.55
CA LEU A 102 1.90 -9.98 -11.43
C LEU A 102 2.97 -9.09 -12.09
N PRO A 103 2.79 -8.57 -13.34
CA PRO A 103 3.77 -7.69 -13.96
C PRO A 103 4.01 -6.39 -13.16
N LYS A 104 2.95 -5.84 -12.52
CA LYS A 104 3.07 -4.65 -11.69
C LYS A 104 3.88 -4.92 -10.42
N ILE A 105 3.68 -6.08 -9.80
CA ILE A 105 4.47 -6.52 -8.64
C ILE A 105 5.94 -6.66 -9.05
N ILE A 106 6.22 -7.33 -10.16
CA ILE A 106 7.59 -7.52 -10.66
C ILE A 106 8.26 -6.18 -10.94
N VAL A 107 7.59 -5.27 -11.65
CA VAL A 107 8.13 -3.94 -11.96
C VAL A 107 8.40 -3.13 -10.70
N SER A 108 7.48 -3.13 -9.73
CA SER A 108 7.65 -2.43 -8.46
C SER A 108 8.89 -2.93 -7.71
N TYR A 109 9.04 -4.25 -7.55
CA TYR A 109 10.19 -4.83 -6.86
C TYR A 109 11.50 -4.64 -7.63
N VAL A 110 11.53 -4.88 -8.93
CA VAL A 110 12.75 -4.75 -9.74
C VAL A 110 13.27 -3.32 -9.72
N VAL A 111 12.38 -2.34 -9.91
CA VAL A 111 12.78 -0.93 -9.92
C VAL A 111 13.15 -0.46 -8.52
N GLY A 112 12.32 -0.73 -7.52
CA GLY A 112 12.54 -0.23 -6.17
C GLY A 112 13.75 -0.86 -5.48
N LEU A 113 13.83 -2.20 -5.44
CA LEU A 113 15.00 -2.88 -4.90
C LEU A 113 16.25 -2.61 -5.73
N GLY A 114 16.14 -2.51 -7.05
CA GLY A 114 17.26 -2.16 -7.92
C GLY A 114 17.91 -0.83 -7.52
N ILE A 115 17.11 0.20 -7.24
CA ILE A 115 17.61 1.50 -6.78
C ILE A 115 18.23 1.38 -5.38
N GLU A 116 17.57 0.68 -4.45
CA GLU A 116 18.11 0.49 -3.10
C GLU A 116 19.44 -0.24 -3.11
N PHE A 117 19.57 -1.30 -3.94
CA PHE A 117 20.82 -2.03 -4.10
C PHE A 117 21.93 -1.16 -4.67
N VAL A 118 21.64 -0.33 -5.68
CA VAL A 118 22.63 0.60 -6.25
C VAL A 118 23.08 1.63 -5.21
N VAL A 119 22.14 2.21 -4.47
CA VAL A 119 22.45 3.21 -3.44
C VAL A 119 23.21 2.59 -2.28
N ALA A 120 22.81 1.42 -1.78
CA ALA A 120 23.51 0.71 -0.70
C ALA A 120 24.94 0.34 -1.11
N GLN A 121 25.14 -0.13 -2.33
CA GLN A 121 26.48 -0.44 -2.86
C GLN A 121 27.33 0.84 -2.98
N TRP A 122 26.73 1.96 -3.41
CA TRP A 122 27.44 3.25 -3.49
C TRP A 122 27.84 3.79 -2.12
N LYS A 123 26.93 3.72 -1.14
CA LYS A 123 27.18 4.15 0.25
C LYS A 123 28.02 3.16 1.06
N LYS A 124 28.21 1.92 0.58
CA LYS A 124 28.84 0.80 1.30
C LYS A 124 28.11 0.46 2.60
N GLU A 125 26.80 0.53 2.59
CA GLU A 125 25.92 0.20 3.71
C GLU A 125 25.22 -1.13 3.48
N GLU A 126 24.81 -1.80 4.58
CA GLU A 126 23.95 -2.97 4.48
C GLU A 126 22.54 -2.54 4.06
N ILE A 127 21.91 -3.35 3.18
CA ILE A 127 20.55 -3.08 2.72
C ILE A 127 19.56 -3.24 3.86
N GLN A 128 18.79 -2.20 4.07
CA GLN A 128 17.65 -2.20 4.96
C GLN A 128 16.39 -2.47 4.15
N GLU A 129 15.89 -3.69 4.17
CA GLU A 129 14.83 -4.22 3.28
C GLU A 129 13.41 -3.62 3.51
N GLY A 130 13.31 -2.34 3.87
CA GLY A 130 12.01 -1.65 4.05
C GLY A 130 11.17 -1.59 2.78
N PHE A 131 11.79 -1.69 1.61
CA PHE A 131 11.07 -1.71 0.34
C PHE A 131 10.27 -3.00 0.09
N LEU A 132 10.51 -4.08 0.83
CA LEU A 132 9.70 -5.30 0.72
C LEU A 132 8.21 -5.01 0.91
N VAL A 133 7.86 -4.15 1.87
CA VAL A 133 6.47 -3.75 2.11
C VAL A 133 5.98 -2.78 1.04
N SER A 134 6.76 -1.74 0.73
CA SER A 134 6.38 -0.76 -0.30
C SER A 134 6.22 -1.40 -1.68
N GLY A 135 7.08 -2.39 -2.01
CA GLY A 135 7.05 -3.10 -3.28
C GLY A 135 5.75 -3.86 -3.55
N ILE A 136 5.08 -4.36 -2.50
CA ILE A 136 3.77 -5.01 -2.64
C ILE A 136 2.61 -4.02 -2.46
N LEU A 137 2.78 -2.99 -1.63
CA LEU A 137 1.76 -1.94 -1.44
C LEU A 137 1.52 -1.13 -2.72
N ILE A 138 2.57 -0.76 -3.45
CA ILE A 138 2.46 0.05 -4.67
C ILE A 138 1.52 -0.58 -5.70
N PRO A 139 1.68 -1.85 -6.12
CA PRO A 139 0.74 -2.50 -7.04
C PRO A 139 -0.70 -2.56 -6.52
N MET A 140 -0.88 -2.69 -5.20
CA MET A 140 -2.21 -2.85 -4.60
C MET A 140 -3.05 -1.57 -4.61
N ILE A 141 -2.42 -0.40 -4.67
CA ILE A 141 -3.09 0.91 -4.59
C ILE A 141 -3.25 1.60 -5.94
N VAL A 142 -2.88 0.93 -7.03
CA VAL A 142 -3.03 1.46 -8.39
C VAL A 142 -4.16 0.76 -9.14
N PRO A 143 -4.74 1.40 -10.17
CA PRO A 143 -5.70 0.78 -11.08
C PRO A 143 -5.10 -0.39 -11.88
N VAL A 144 -5.98 -1.28 -12.36
CA VAL A 144 -5.55 -2.42 -13.18
C VAL A 144 -4.93 -1.99 -14.50
N ASP A 145 -5.40 -0.89 -15.12
CA ASP A 145 -4.90 -0.40 -16.41
C ASP A 145 -3.74 0.59 -16.30
N CYS A 146 -3.10 0.70 -15.12
CA CYS A 146 -1.91 1.52 -14.97
C CYS A 146 -0.74 0.94 -15.81
N PRO A 147 -0.18 1.70 -16.77
CA PRO A 147 0.92 1.26 -17.61
C PRO A 147 2.20 0.99 -16.80
N LEU A 148 2.89 -0.11 -17.11
CA LEU A 148 4.08 -0.57 -16.37
C LEU A 148 5.22 0.45 -16.36
N TRP A 149 5.45 1.16 -17.48
CA TRP A 149 6.52 2.13 -17.56
C TRP A 149 6.26 3.37 -16.70
N ILE A 150 5.00 3.83 -16.60
CA ILE A 150 4.61 4.93 -15.72
C ILE A 150 4.78 4.52 -14.26
N LEU A 151 4.37 3.28 -13.93
CA LEU A 151 4.57 2.70 -12.60
C LEU A 151 6.06 2.62 -12.24
N ALA A 152 6.92 2.21 -13.18
CA ALA A 152 8.36 2.16 -12.99
C ALA A 152 8.95 3.54 -12.69
N VAL A 153 8.58 4.57 -13.46
CA VAL A 153 9.03 5.96 -13.26
C VAL A 153 8.57 6.49 -11.89
N ALA A 154 7.30 6.28 -11.55
CA ALA A 154 6.75 6.73 -10.27
C ALA A 154 7.41 6.02 -9.07
N THR A 155 7.66 4.73 -9.19
CA THR A 155 8.38 3.94 -8.16
C THR A 155 9.81 4.46 -8.01
N ALA A 156 10.52 4.68 -9.13
CA ALA A 156 11.87 5.23 -9.09
C ALA A 156 11.91 6.62 -8.44
N PHE A 157 10.98 7.50 -8.82
CA PHE A 157 10.86 8.83 -8.23
C PHE A 157 10.66 8.73 -6.71
N SER A 158 9.72 7.93 -6.24
CA SER A 158 9.40 7.84 -4.82
C SER A 158 10.53 7.22 -4.00
N VAL A 159 11.20 6.18 -4.51
CA VAL A 159 12.33 5.58 -3.80
C VAL A 159 13.48 6.57 -3.67
N ILE A 160 13.82 7.28 -4.74
CA ILE A 160 14.92 8.25 -4.70
C ILE A 160 14.56 9.44 -3.80
N PHE A 161 13.43 10.12 -4.08
CA PHE A 161 13.13 11.40 -3.45
C PHE A 161 12.38 11.30 -2.13
N ALA A 162 11.61 10.25 -1.87
CA ALA A 162 10.92 10.10 -0.59
C ALA A 162 11.67 9.23 0.42
N LYS A 163 12.71 8.47 0.00
CA LYS A 163 13.43 7.56 0.87
C LYS A 163 14.94 7.80 0.86
N GLU A 164 15.61 7.61 -0.28
CA GLU A 164 17.07 7.60 -0.33
C GLU A 164 17.71 8.98 -0.06
N VAL A 165 17.08 10.07 -0.49
CA VAL A 165 17.51 11.45 -0.22
C VAL A 165 17.47 11.78 1.28
N PHE A 166 16.52 11.18 2.03
CA PHE A 166 16.39 11.38 3.47
C PHE A 166 17.31 10.48 4.31
N GLY A 167 18.01 9.53 3.70
CA GLY A 167 18.94 8.64 4.40
C GLY A 167 18.57 7.15 4.37
N GLY A 168 17.55 6.76 3.62
CA GLY A 168 17.12 5.37 3.44
C GLY A 168 15.99 4.93 4.38
N THR A 169 15.89 3.64 4.61
CA THR A 169 14.80 3.05 5.43
C THR A 169 14.84 3.57 6.87
N GLY A 170 13.70 4.00 7.37
CA GLY A 170 13.55 4.52 8.74
C GLY A 170 13.81 6.02 8.88
N MET A 171 14.33 6.69 7.85
CA MET A 171 14.58 8.15 7.83
C MET A 171 13.58 8.89 6.93
N ASN A 172 12.75 8.19 6.20
CA ASN A 172 11.75 8.76 5.31
C ASN A 172 10.65 9.49 6.08
N VAL A 173 10.34 10.71 5.65
CA VAL A 173 9.27 11.54 6.23
C VAL A 173 7.90 11.06 5.75
N PHE A 174 7.81 10.60 4.51
CA PHE A 174 6.60 10.17 3.85
C PHE A 174 6.59 8.67 3.59
N ASN A 175 5.40 8.08 3.58
CA ASN A 175 5.22 6.72 3.11
C ASN A 175 5.51 6.64 1.60
N VAL A 176 6.45 5.76 1.22
CA VAL A 176 6.97 5.64 -0.17
C VAL A 176 5.87 5.24 -1.15
N ALA A 177 5.00 4.29 -0.77
CA ALA A 177 3.91 3.84 -1.63
C ALA A 177 2.90 4.96 -1.91
N LEU A 178 2.60 5.80 -0.90
CA LEU A 178 1.71 6.94 -1.06
C LEU A 178 2.31 8.04 -1.94
N ILE A 179 3.62 8.30 -1.85
CA ILE A 179 4.30 9.23 -2.76
C ILE A 179 4.28 8.69 -4.19
N THR A 180 4.45 7.38 -4.40
CA THR A 180 4.31 6.76 -5.74
C THR A 180 2.91 7.03 -6.30
N ARG A 181 1.87 6.80 -5.51
CA ARG A 181 0.48 7.05 -5.94
C ARG A 181 0.22 8.54 -6.18
N ALA A 182 0.74 9.42 -5.31
CA ALA A 182 0.62 10.87 -5.49
C ALA A 182 1.29 11.34 -6.79
N PHE A 183 2.50 10.88 -7.07
CA PHE A 183 3.18 11.18 -8.33
C PHE A 183 2.36 10.73 -9.54
N LEU A 184 1.85 9.49 -9.52
CA LEU A 184 0.99 8.97 -10.58
C LEU A 184 -0.28 9.81 -10.77
N PHE A 185 -0.93 10.18 -9.67
CA PHE A 185 -2.16 10.96 -9.71
C PHE A 185 -1.95 12.37 -10.28
N PHE A 186 -0.87 13.06 -9.89
CA PHE A 186 -0.59 14.41 -10.37
C PHE A 186 0.05 14.44 -11.75
N ALA A 187 0.92 13.50 -12.09
CA ALA A 187 1.62 13.46 -13.36
C ALA A 187 0.79 12.80 -14.47
N TYR A 188 -0.02 11.81 -14.13
CA TYR A 188 -0.80 11.00 -15.09
C TYR A 188 -2.25 10.80 -14.61
N PRO A 189 -3.02 11.88 -14.41
CA PRO A 189 -4.37 11.78 -13.81
C PRO A 189 -5.31 10.88 -14.60
N THR A 190 -5.24 10.90 -15.93
CA THR A 190 -6.09 10.08 -16.82
C THR A 190 -5.82 8.56 -16.72
N LYS A 191 -4.70 8.15 -16.11
CA LYS A 191 -4.33 6.75 -15.88
C LYS A 191 -4.54 6.32 -14.43
N MET A 192 -4.94 7.25 -13.55
CA MET A 192 -5.15 7.02 -12.12
C MET A 192 -6.56 7.32 -11.64
N SER A 193 -7.31 8.09 -12.39
CA SER A 193 -8.69 8.50 -12.07
C SER A 193 -9.58 8.47 -13.30
N GLY A 194 -10.88 8.58 -13.06
CA GLY A 194 -11.89 8.46 -14.12
C GLY A 194 -12.47 7.06 -14.20
N ASP A 195 -13.28 6.80 -15.22
CA ASP A 195 -14.07 5.57 -15.30
C ASP A 195 -13.42 4.48 -16.17
N ALA A 196 -12.34 4.81 -16.89
CA ALA A 196 -11.72 3.91 -17.86
C ALA A 196 -10.56 3.06 -17.32
N VAL A 197 -10.20 3.18 -16.05
CA VAL A 197 -8.95 2.60 -15.51
C VAL A 197 -9.16 1.45 -14.53
N TRP A 198 -10.40 1.24 -14.04
CA TRP A 198 -10.68 0.31 -12.95
C TRP A 198 -10.96 -1.12 -13.39
N VAL A 199 -11.40 -1.30 -14.64
CA VAL A 199 -11.66 -2.60 -15.23
C VAL A 199 -10.96 -2.68 -16.57
N SER A 200 -10.09 -3.67 -16.75
CA SER A 200 -9.40 -3.86 -18.03
C SER A 200 -10.33 -4.42 -19.09
N GLY A 201 -10.32 -3.81 -20.28
CA GLY A 201 -11.00 -4.32 -21.48
C GLY A 201 -10.18 -5.32 -22.28
N ASP A 202 -8.92 -5.60 -21.91
CA ASP A 202 -8.00 -6.43 -22.67
C ASP A 202 -8.06 -7.90 -22.29
N THR A 203 -7.80 -8.78 -23.25
CA THR A 203 -7.59 -10.21 -23.01
C THR A 203 -6.15 -10.48 -22.53
N ILE A 204 -5.98 -11.42 -21.60
CA ILE A 204 -4.67 -11.87 -21.14
C ILE A 204 -4.48 -13.33 -21.53
N PHE A 205 -3.50 -13.62 -22.39
CA PHE A 205 -3.21 -14.97 -22.92
C PHE A 205 -4.46 -15.69 -23.46
N GLY A 206 -5.35 -14.94 -24.11
CA GLY A 206 -6.60 -15.49 -24.69
C GLY A 206 -7.72 -15.75 -23.67
N MET A 207 -7.52 -15.41 -22.39
CA MET A 207 -8.58 -15.42 -21.37
C MET A 207 -9.36 -14.11 -21.37
N GLY A 208 -10.67 -14.20 -21.07
CA GLY A 208 -11.56 -13.04 -21.10
C GLY A 208 -12.04 -12.69 -22.50
N GLN A 209 -12.67 -11.55 -22.63
CA GLN A 209 -13.15 -10.99 -23.88
C GLN A 209 -12.64 -9.57 -24.07
N ALA A 210 -12.08 -9.27 -25.26
CA ALA A 210 -11.68 -7.91 -25.57
C ALA A 210 -12.90 -7.02 -25.81
N VAL A 211 -12.97 -5.90 -25.12
CA VAL A 211 -14.01 -4.87 -25.27
C VAL A 211 -13.36 -3.51 -25.29
N ASP A 212 -13.44 -2.82 -26.43
CA ASP A 212 -12.90 -1.49 -26.58
C ASP A 212 -13.76 -0.44 -25.86
N GLY A 213 -13.08 0.52 -25.20
CA GLY A 213 -13.74 1.67 -24.57
C GLY A 213 -14.58 1.30 -23.33
N LEU A 214 -14.24 0.21 -22.62
CA LEU A 214 -14.91 -0.17 -21.40
C LEU A 214 -14.74 0.94 -20.33
N THR A 215 -15.86 1.42 -19.79
CA THR A 215 -15.88 2.42 -18.73
C THR A 215 -16.71 1.94 -17.56
N VAL A 216 -16.10 1.89 -16.38
CA VAL A 216 -16.75 1.45 -15.14
C VAL A 216 -16.32 2.36 -13.99
N ALA A 217 -17.25 3.16 -13.47
CA ALA A 217 -16.98 4.04 -12.36
C ALA A 217 -16.96 3.30 -11.01
N THR A 218 -16.06 3.72 -10.11
CA THR A 218 -16.13 3.27 -8.72
C THR A 218 -17.36 3.85 -8.02
N PRO A 219 -17.88 3.22 -6.92
CA PRO A 219 -19.00 3.78 -6.17
C PRO A 219 -18.75 5.23 -5.71
N LEU A 220 -17.53 5.57 -5.29
CA LEU A 220 -17.17 6.95 -4.96
C LEU A 220 -17.12 7.87 -6.19
N GLY A 221 -16.61 7.37 -7.31
CA GLY A 221 -16.63 8.10 -8.57
C GLY A 221 -18.06 8.40 -9.03
N GLN A 222 -18.96 7.44 -8.92
CA GLN A 222 -20.38 7.64 -9.19
C GLN A 222 -21.00 8.71 -8.27
N ALA A 223 -20.76 8.63 -6.97
CA ALA A 223 -21.26 9.64 -6.04
C ALA A 223 -20.72 11.05 -6.34
N ALA A 224 -19.46 11.16 -6.77
CA ALA A 224 -18.85 12.46 -7.07
C ALA A 224 -19.35 13.07 -8.39
N THR A 225 -19.67 12.25 -9.41
CA THR A 225 -19.98 12.71 -10.76
C THR A 225 -21.47 12.67 -11.10
N SER A 226 -22.21 11.64 -10.68
CA SER A 226 -23.62 11.46 -11.02
C SER A 226 -24.60 12.23 -10.14
N GLY A 227 -24.14 12.78 -9.02
CA GLY A 227 -25.00 13.47 -8.05
C GLY A 227 -25.99 12.53 -7.33
N THR A 228 -25.76 11.22 -7.37
CA THR A 228 -26.60 10.23 -6.69
C THR A 228 -25.74 9.39 -5.73
N VAL A 229 -26.23 9.22 -4.49
CA VAL A 229 -25.59 8.30 -3.54
C VAL A 229 -25.86 6.87 -3.99
N PRO A 230 -24.84 6.03 -4.23
CA PRO A 230 -25.06 4.62 -4.55
C PRO A 230 -25.79 3.94 -3.37
N ALA A 231 -26.76 3.10 -3.67
CA ALA A 231 -27.41 2.31 -2.63
C ALA A 231 -26.40 1.36 -1.96
N PHE A 232 -26.42 1.31 -0.63
CA PHE A 232 -25.56 0.39 0.11
C PHE A 232 -25.83 -1.06 -0.30
N ASN A 233 -24.77 -1.74 -0.73
CA ASN A 233 -24.81 -3.15 -1.10
C ASN A 233 -23.74 -3.93 -0.32
N MET A 234 -23.99 -5.19 -0.04
CA MET A 234 -23.01 -6.09 0.60
C MET A 234 -21.73 -6.23 -0.22
N ASP A 235 -21.78 -6.01 -1.54
CA ASP A 235 -20.61 -6.01 -2.41
C ASP A 235 -19.59 -4.93 -2.01
N MET A 236 -20.00 -3.83 -1.38
CA MET A 236 -19.11 -2.82 -0.83
C MET A 236 -18.27 -3.33 0.36
N ILE A 237 -18.78 -4.31 1.11
CA ILE A 237 -18.05 -4.95 2.23
C ILE A 237 -17.23 -6.14 1.73
N THR A 238 -17.84 -7.00 0.90
CA THR A 238 -17.15 -8.16 0.33
C THR A 238 -16.02 -7.74 -0.60
N GLY A 239 -16.20 -6.61 -1.31
CA GLY A 239 -15.20 -6.03 -2.20
C GLY A 239 -15.41 -6.37 -3.68
N LEU A 240 -16.58 -6.91 -4.07
CA LEU A 240 -16.92 -7.16 -5.47
C LEU A 240 -17.35 -5.89 -6.21
N ILE A 241 -16.54 -4.85 -6.06
CA ILE A 241 -16.72 -3.52 -6.65
C ILE A 241 -15.49 -3.12 -7.47
N PRO A 242 -15.64 -2.29 -8.51
CA PRO A 242 -14.50 -1.72 -9.23
C PRO A 242 -13.70 -0.80 -8.31
N GLY A 243 -12.35 -0.85 -8.41
CA GLY A 243 -11.45 -0.04 -7.58
C GLY A 243 -9.99 -0.44 -7.72
N SER A 244 -9.14 0.12 -6.87
CA SER A 244 -7.72 -0.26 -6.78
C SER A 244 -7.56 -1.73 -6.39
N ILE A 245 -6.51 -2.37 -6.88
CA ILE A 245 -6.35 -3.83 -6.81
C ILE A 245 -6.53 -4.40 -5.39
N GLY A 246 -5.92 -3.80 -4.37
CA GLY A 246 -5.94 -4.34 -2.99
C GLY A 246 -6.91 -3.64 -2.04
N GLU A 247 -7.61 -2.58 -2.46
CA GLU A 247 -8.35 -1.70 -1.56
C GLU A 247 -9.85 -2.04 -1.45
N THR A 248 -10.35 -2.99 -2.24
CA THR A 248 -11.79 -3.21 -2.42
C THR A 248 -12.44 -4.01 -1.28
N SER A 249 -11.82 -5.07 -0.76
CA SER A 249 -12.45 -5.96 0.23
C SER A 249 -12.15 -5.56 1.67
N VAL A 250 -13.15 -5.06 2.36
CA VAL A 250 -13.07 -4.78 3.79
C VAL A 250 -12.78 -6.04 4.61
N ILE A 251 -13.38 -7.18 4.25
CA ILE A 251 -13.18 -8.46 4.96
C ILE A 251 -11.72 -8.90 4.86
N ALA A 252 -11.14 -8.88 3.67
CA ALA A 252 -9.74 -9.26 3.47
C ALA A 252 -8.76 -8.31 4.19
N ILE A 253 -9.06 -7.01 4.21
CA ILE A 253 -8.30 -6.01 4.96
C ILE A 253 -8.40 -6.27 6.47
N LEU A 254 -9.57 -6.62 7.00
CA LEU A 254 -9.76 -6.92 8.42
C LEU A 254 -9.00 -8.19 8.83
N ILE A 255 -8.90 -9.21 7.98
CA ILE A 255 -8.04 -10.37 8.24
C ILE A 255 -6.57 -9.92 8.40
N GLY A 256 -6.09 -9.07 7.52
CA GLY A 256 -4.77 -8.46 7.64
C GLY A 256 -4.59 -7.63 8.92
N ALA A 257 -5.61 -6.85 9.29
CA ALA A 257 -5.62 -6.08 10.54
C ALA A 257 -5.49 -6.99 11.77
N VAL A 258 -6.21 -8.12 11.81
CA VAL A 258 -6.11 -9.10 12.90
C VAL A 258 -4.70 -9.66 13.01
N ILE A 259 -4.05 -10.00 11.89
CA ILE A 259 -2.66 -10.48 11.88
C ILE A 259 -1.72 -9.41 12.46
N LEU A 260 -1.84 -8.16 12.03
CA LEU A 260 -0.99 -7.05 12.49
C LEU A 260 -1.19 -6.74 13.97
N LEU A 261 -2.43 -6.79 14.46
CA LEU A 261 -2.75 -6.54 15.87
C LEU A 261 -2.31 -7.69 16.76
N TRP A 262 -2.50 -8.94 16.32
CA TRP A 262 -2.08 -10.10 17.08
C TRP A 262 -0.56 -10.17 17.25
N THR A 263 0.18 -9.83 16.18
CA THR A 263 1.64 -9.79 16.22
C THR A 263 2.20 -8.55 16.91
N GLY A 264 1.36 -7.55 17.19
CA GLY A 264 1.76 -6.29 17.81
C GLY A 264 2.58 -5.37 16.91
N VAL A 265 2.62 -5.64 15.60
CA VAL A 265 3.40 -4.84 14.62
C VAL A 265 2.73 -3.50 14.38
N ALA A 266 1.39 -3.46 14.28
CA ALA A 266 0.65 -2.22 14.06
C ALA A 266 -0.07 -1.73 15.33
N SER A 267 -0.24 -0.41 15.42
CA SER A 267 -0.90 0.23 16.55
C SER A 267 -2.42 0.21 16.40
N TRP A 268 -3.13 -0.52 17.27
CA TRP A 268 -4.58 -0.49 17.34
C TRP A 268 -5.14 0.91 17.65
N LYS A 269 -4.36 1.74 18.39
CA LYS A 269 -4.73 3.12 18.76
C LYS A 269 -4.84 4.01 17.53
N THR A 270 -3.86 3.90 16.63
CA THR A 270 -3.89 4.62 15.35
C THR A 270 -5.05 4.14 14.49
N MET A 271 -5.22 2.82 14.31
CA MET A 271 -6.34 2.27 13.53
C MET A 271 -7.68 2.77 14.03
N LEU A 272 -7.96 2.56 15.32
CA LEU A 272 -9.24 2.94 15.91
C LEU A 272 -9.51 4.44 15.76
N SER A 273 -8.52 5.30 16.02
CA SER A 273 -8.70 6.74 15.96
C SER A 273 -8.92 7.25 14.53
N VAL A 274 -8.34 6.60 13.50
CA VAL A 274 -8.67 6.91 12.10
C VAL A 274 -10.15 6.65 11.81
N PHE A 275 -10.67 5.48 12.22
CA PHE A 275 -12.10 5.18 12.03
C PHE A 275 -13.01 6.12 12.80
N VAL A 276 -12.66 6.46 14.04
CA VAL A 276 -13.43 7.41 14.86
C VAL A 276 -13.41 8.81 14.24
N GLY A 277 -12.24 9.29 13.78
CA GLY A 277 -12.12 10.59 13.12
C GLY A 277 -12.90 10.67 11.82
N GLY A 278 -12.86 9.61 11.00
CA GLY A 278 -13.63 9.52 9.77
C GLY A 278 -15.13 9.48 10.02
N ALA A 279 -15.59 8.65 10.95
CA ALA A 279 -17.00 8.59 11.34
C ALA A 279 -17.51 9.91 11.90
N PHE A 280 -16.73 10.56 12.77
CA PHE A 280 -17.05 11.86 13.34
C PHE A 280 -17.24 12.92 12.26
N MET A 281 -16.27 13.06 11.33
CA MET A 281 -16.34 14.09 10.31
C MET A 281 -17.43 13.83 9.27
N ALA A 282 -17.64 12.57 8.89
CA ALA A 282 -18.76 12.19 8.02
C ALA A 282 -20.12 12.49 8.67
N TRP A 283 -20.27 12.20 9.96
CA TRP A 283 -21.45 12.56 10.72
C TRP A 283 -21.67 14.07 10.78
N VAL A 284 -20.62 14.87 10.96
CA VAL A 284 -20.69 16.34 10.93
C VAL A 284 -21.20 16.83 9.59
N PHE A 285 -20.69 16.31 8.46
CA PHE A 285 -21.18 16.70 7.13
C PHE A 285 -22.64 16.28 6.91
N ASN A 286 -23.04 15.09 7.36
CA ASN A 286 -24.45 14.68 7.30
C ASN A 286 -25.36 15.61 8.14
N ALA A 287 -24.88 16.07 9.31
CA ALA A 287 -25.64 17.01 10.17
C ALA A 287 -25.73 18.42 9.57
N ILE A 288 -24.71 18.88 8.86
CA ILE A 288 -24.73 20.19 8.16
C ILE A 288 -25.74 20.19 7.00
N GLY A 289 -25.94 19.03 6.34
CA GLY A 289 -26.96 18.87 5.30
C GLY A 289 -26.68 19.69 4.04
N MET A 290 -25.49 19.53 3.45
CA MET A 290 -25.12 20.20 2.19
C MET A 290 -25.95 19.64 1.01
N GLU A 291 -27.04 20.29 0.63
CA GLU A 291 -27.98 19.82 -0.40
C GLU A 291 -27.34 19.63 -1.78
N ASN A 292 -26.32 20.41 -2.12
CA ASN A 292 -25.65 20.37 -3.43
C ASN A 292 -24.40 19.47 -3.46
N ASN A 293 -24.13 18.70 -2.41
CA ASN A 293 -22.95 17.85 -2.33
C ASN A 293 -23.33 16.41 -1.96
N THR A 294 -23.36 15.55 -2.96
CA THR A 294 -23.74 14.13 -2.80
C THR A 294 -22.80 13.38 -1.85
N MET A 295 -21.51 13.73 -1.85
CA MET A 295 -20.54 13.12 -0.94
C MET A 295 -20.84 13.51 0.54
N ALA A 296 -21.33 14.73 0.80
CA ALA A 296 -21.75 15.14 2.14
C ALA A 296 -23.04 14.46 2.60
N GLN A 297 -23.89 14.01 1.67
CA GLN A 297 -25.14 13.30 1.96
C GLN A 297 -24.94 11.79 2.16
N MET A 298 -23.81 11.25 1.72
CA MET A 298 -23.48 9.83 1.88
C MET A 298 -23.46 9.46 3.38
N PRO A 299 -24.08 8.33 3.77
CA PRO A 299 -24.07 7.85 5.15
C PRO A 299 -22.66 7.69 5.70
N TRP A 300 -22.44 8.04 6.95
CA TRP A 300 -21.10 8.04 7.58
C TRP A 300 -20.39 6.68 7.50
N TYR A 301 -21.11 5.57 7.57
CA TYR A 301 -20.53 4.21 7.50
C TYR A 301 -20.06 3.84 6.10
N GLU A 302 -20.68 4.36 5.03
CA GLU A 302 -20.25 4.13 3.65
C GLU A 302 -18.90 4.80 3.38
N HIS A 303 -18.66 5.97 3.96
CA HIS A 303 -17.35 6.62 3.89
C HIS A 303 -16.21 5.76 4.45
N LEU A 304 -16.49 4.95 5.47
CA LEU A 304 -15.47 4.10 6.09
C LEU A 304 -15.16 2.85 5.27
N VAL A 305 -16.14 2.35 4.51
CA VAL A 305 -16.03 1.12 3.73
C VAL A 305 -15.47 1.37 2.33
N LEU A 306 -15.79 2.52 1.72
CA LEU A 306 -15.45 2.84 0.33
C LEU A 306 -14.11 3.56 0.18
N GLY A 307 -13.49 3.40 -1.00
CA GLY A 307 -12.39 4.22 -1.50
C GLY A 307 -11.09 4.12 -0.72
N GLY A 308 -10.64 2.92 -0.40
CA GLY A 308 -9.35 2.70 0.23
C GLY A 308 -9.23 3.20 1.67
N PHE A 309 -10.33 3.67 2.30
CA PHE A 309 -10.29 4.18 3.67
C PHE A 309 -9.82 3.10 4.66
N CYS A 310 -10.43 1.90 4.62
CA CYS A 310 -10.03 0.77 5.45
C CYS A 310 -8.57 0.37 5.20
N PHE A 311 -8.17 0.28 3.94
CA PHE A 311 -6.81 -0.10 3.56
C PHE A 311 -5.78 0.90 4.08
N GLY A 312 -6.03 2.19 3.88
CA GLY A 312 -5.19 3.27 4.38
C GLY A 312 -5.10 3.30 5.91
N ALA A 313 -6.23 3.09 6.62
CA ALA A 313 -6.26 3.06 8.08
C ALA A 313 -5.47 1.89 8.67
N VAL A 314 -5.50 0.71 8.02
CA VAL A 314 -4.87 -0.51 8.52
C VAL A 314 -3.39 -0.61 8.15
N PHE A 315 -3.03 -0.36 6.88
CA PHE A 315 -1.69 -0.68 6.37
C PHE A 315 -0.79 0.54 6.17
N MET A 316 -1.36 1.74 6.03
CA MET A 316 -0.59 2.94 5.69
C MET A 316 -0.49 3.94 6.84
N ALA A 317 -1.58 4.21 7.55
CA ALA A 317 -1.57 5.10 8.70
C ALA A 317 -0.81 4.52 9.90
N THR A 318 -0.64 3.22 9.94
CA THR A 318 0.09 2.49 10.99
C THR A 318 1.56 2.26 10.67
N ASP A 319 2.08 2.82 9.58
CA ASP A 319 3.50 2.75 9.24
C ASP A 319 4.36 3.27 10.41
N PRO A 320 5.21 2.42 11.02
CA PRO A 320 5.95 2.80 12.21
C PRO A 320 7.00 3.88 11.98
N VAL A 321 7.37 4.12 10.73
CA VAL A 321 8.38 5.13 10.35
C VAL A 321 7.77 6.53 10.27
N THR A 322 6.63 6.65 9.61
CA THR A 322 6.02 7.93 9.23
C THR A 322 4.88 8.38 10.15
N SER A 323 4.40 7.48 11.04
CA SER A 323 3.34 7.79 12.02
C SER A 323 3.89 8.39 13.31
N ALA A 324 3.00 8.96 14.15
CA ALA A 324 3.34 9.42 15.49
C ALA A 324 3.83 8.26 16.37
N ARG A 325 4.88 8.49 17.16
CA ARG A 325 5.55 7.48 18.00
C ARG A 325 5.02 7.46 19.42
N THR A 326 4.59 8.62 19.95
CA THR A 326 4.07 8.72 21.32
C THR A 326 2.69 8.08 21.45
N GLU A 327 2.40 7.49 22.59
CA GLU A 327 1.14 6.76 22.81
C GLU A 327 -0.11 7.65 22.70
N ARG A 328 -0.02 8.91 23.16
CA ARG A 328 -1.10 9.91 22.99
C ARG A 328 -1.11 10.48 21.58
N GLY A 329 0.08 10.68 21.00
CA GLY A 329 0.23 11.16 19.62
C GLY A 329 -0.43 10.25 18.60
N LYS A 330 -0.38 8.93 18.80
CA LYS A 330 -1.06 7.95 17.92
C LYS A 330 -2.57 8.19 17.81
N TYR A 331 -3.23 8.57 18.92
CA TYR A 331 -4.67 8.90 18.88
C TYR A 331 -4.94 10.20 18.13
N ILE A 332 -4.16 11.25 18.39
CA ILE A 332 -4.30 12.56 17.74
C ILE A 332 -4.04 12.42 16.24
N PHE A 333 -2.92 11.78 15.89
CA PHE A 333 -2.52 11.55 14.52
C PHE A 333 -3.56 10.78 13.72
N GLY A 334 -4.04 9.64 14.25
CA GLY A 334 -5.05 8.84 13.58
C GLY A 334 -6.40 9.57 13.45
N PHE A 335 -6.85 10.27 14.50
CA PHE A 335 -8.08 11.04 14.45
C PHE A 335 -8.05 12.13 13.37
N LEU A 336 -6.94 12.87 13.28
CA LEU A 336 -6.76 13.91 12.27
C LEU A 336 -6.68 13.32 10.85
N ILE A 337 -6.06 12.15 10.65
CA ILE A 337 -6.09 11.45 9.36
C ILE A 337 -7.55 11.17 8.95
N GLY A 338 -8.34 10.59 9.85
CA GLY A 338 -9.74 10.27 9.58
C GLY A 338 -10.56 11.50 9.22
N VAL A 339 -10.42 12.57 10.00
CA VAL A 339 -11.09 13.87 9.74
C VAL A 339 -10.67 14.42 8.36
N MET A 340 -9.36 14.51 8.10
CA MET A 340 -8.85 15.09 6.86
C MET A 340 -9.21 14.25 5.64
N ALA A 341 -9.25 12.92 5.75
CA ALA A 341 -9.68 12.05 4.66
C ALA A 341 -11.11 12.37 4.20
N ILE A 342 -12.03 12.57 5.13
CA ILE A 342 -13.43 12.92 4.82
C ILE A 342 -13.55 14.37 4.34
N VAL A 343 -12.82 15.31 4.94
CA VAL A 343 -12.79 16.71 4.49
C VAL A 343 -12.34 16.79 3.02
N ILE A 344 -11.24 16.13 2.67
CA ILE A 344 -10.72 16.11 1.30
C ILE A 344 -11.74 15.45 0.37
N ARG A 345 -12.32 14.31 0.76
CA ARG A 345 -13.31 13.57 -0.01
C ARG A 345 -14.55 14.41 -0.35
N VAL A 346 -15.08 15.15 0.63
CA VAL A 346 -16.32 15.93 0.49
C VAL A 346 -16.07 17.25 -0.24
N LEU A 347 -14.96 17.93 0.04
CA LEU A 347 -14.69 19.26 -0.48
C LEU A 347 -13.89 19.28 -1.78
N ASN A 348 -13.24 18.16 -2.14
CA ASN A 348 -12.44 18.05 -3.38
C ASN A 348 -13.02 17.00 -4.34
N PRO A 349 -13.92 17.37 -5.26
CA PRO A 349 -14.52 16.44 -6.21
C PRO A 349 -13.48 15.84 -7.19
N GLY A 350 -12.34 16.48 -7.38
CA GLY A 350 -11.26 15.98 -8.24
C GLY A 350 -10.49 14.79 -7.64
N TYR A 351 -10.62 14.55 -6.32
CA TYR A 351 -10.00 13.42 -5.65
C TYR A 351 -10.93 12.83 -4.59
N PRO A 352 -11.94 12.04 -4.99
CA PRO A 352 -12.97 11.54 -4.09
C PRO A 352 -12.49 10.50 -3.07
N GLU A 353 -11.29 9.94 -3.19
CA GLU A 353 -10.75 8.96 -2.24
C GLU A 353 -10.28 9.60 -0.93
N GLY A 354 -9.59 10.72 -0.97
CA GLY A 354 -9.15 11.52 0.18
C GLY A 354 -8.03 10.92 1.04
N MET A 355 -7.97 9.60 1.22
CA MET A 355 -7.15 8.93 2.23
C MET A 355 -5.64 9.11 2.01
N MET A 356 -5.17 8.99 0.78
CA MET A 356 -3.75 9.17 0.44
C MET A 356 -3.23 10.54 0.85
N LEU A 357 -3.94 11.61 0.44
CA LEU A 357 -3.53 12.99 0.73
C LEU A 357 -3.62 13.30 2.23
N ALA A 358 -4.61 12.74 2.93
CA ALA A 358 -4.75 12.90 4.37
C ALA A 358 -3.57 12.29 5.13
N ILE A 359 -3.14 11.07 4.77
CA ILE A 359 -2.00 10.43 5.41
C ILE A 359 -0.71 11.20 5.09
N LEU A 360 -0.48 11.59 3.83
CA LEU A 360 0.71 12.36 3.45
C LEU A 360 0.78 13.71 4.17
N LEU A 361 -0.36 14.40 4.29
CA LEU A 361 -0.43 15.65 5.05
C LEU A 361 -0.07 15.41 6.53
N MET A 362 -0.65 14.40 7.14
CA MET A 362 -0.42 14.12 8.56
C MET A 362 0.96 13.57 8.85
N ASN A 363 1.63 12.91 7.89
CA ASN A 363 3.03 12.51 8.02
C ASN A 363 3.95 13.73 8.28
N ILE A 364 3.65 14.89 7.67
CA ILE A 364 4.39 16.14 7.93
C ILE A 364 4.22 16.61 9.39
N PHE A 365 3.01 16.44 9.93
CA PHE A 365 2.68 16.87 11.28
C PHE A 365 2.99 15.84 12.37
N ALA A 366 3.31 14.59 12.03
CA ALA A 366 3.60 13.55 13.01
C ALA A 366 4.71 13.94 14.01
N PRO A 367 5.88 14.48 13.59
CA PRO A 367 6.90 14.92 14.52
C PRO A 367 6.45 16.10 15.41
N LEU A 368 5.61 17.01 14.88
CA LEU A 368 5.06 18.13 15.65
C LEU A 368 4.08 17.66 16.72
N ILE A 369 3.22 16.67 16.37
CA ILE A 369 2.30 16.05 17.33
C ILE A 369 3.07 15.41 18.48
N ASP A 370 4.10 14.63 18.16
CA ASP A 370 4.95 13.98 19.17
C ASP A 370 5.68 15.02 20.05
N TYR A 371 6.18 16.08 19.46
CA TYR A 371 6.82 17.18 20.21
C TYR A 371 5.84 17.81 21.21
N CYS A 372 4.62 18.16 20.77
CA CYS A 372 3.61 18.75 21.66
C CYS A 372 3.11 17.79 22.76
N VAL A 373 3.20 16.49 22.54
CA VAL A 373 2.79 15.49 23.56
C VAL A 373 3.88 15.28 24.62
N VAL A 374 5.16 15.45 24.26
CA VAL A 374 6.30 15.25 25.18
C VAL A 374 6.53 16.49 26.05
N GLN A 375 6.23 17.71 25.59
CA GLN A 375 6.21 18.92 26.40
C GLN A 375 5.07 18.92 27.42
#